data_b23867b54f8bda887e11562c76f880d6
#
_entry.id   b23867b54f8bda887e11562c76f880d6
#
_cell.length_a   1.000
_cell.length_b   1.000
_cell.length_c   1.000
_cell.angle_alpha   90.00
_cell.angle_beta   90.00
_cell.angle_gamma   90.00
#
_symmetry.space_group_name_H-M   'P 1'
#
loop_
_entity.id
_entity.type
_entity.pdbx_description
1 polymer ?
#
loop_
_entity_poly.entity_id
_entity_poly.type
_entity_poly.pdbx_seq_one_letter_code
_entity_poly.pdbx_strand_id
1 'polypeptide(L)'
;MRMKKVMMMACALLMGTGAVSAQNAELPKDGDLFQGLTRSITYDRMIPPHGLQVTFDKTVHLIFPSAVTYVDLGSTNIMAGKADGAENVIRVKATKRWFKGETNMSVITEDGSFYAFNVKYAKEPDMLNIEMKDFIHDGSAVNRPNNSMDIYLKELGSESPVLVRLVMKSIWKQNERIVKHIGSKGFGIRFLLKGIYSHNGLLYFHTEIKNSSNVPFDVDYIVWKIVDKKVVKRTAIQEQVIQPLRTQNFVLNIGGNSAERTVWTMDKFTLPDDKCLVVELAEKNGGRHQQFVIENSDLVRAKLISELKVK
;
A
#
# COMPACT_ATOMS: atom_id res chain seq x y z
N MET A 1 31.16 -94.26 12.55
CA MET A 1 31.85 -93.56 11.39
C MET A 1 30.79 -93.23 10.37
N ARG A 2 29.76 -92.40 10.74
CA ARG A 2 28.63 -92.10 9.83
C ARG A 2 28.04 -90.70 10.05
N MET A 3 28.74 -89.77 10.73
CA MET A 3 28.21 -88.45 11.06
C MET A 3 29.05 -87.25 10.56
N LYS A 4 30.12 -87.49 9.77
CA LYS A 4 30.96 -86.43 9.27
C LYS A 4 30.76 -86.02 7.80
N LYS A 5 29.84 -86.68 7.10
CA LYS A 5 29.58 -86.39 5.65
C LYS A 5 28.32 -85.57 5.39
N VAL A 6 27.46 -85.38 6.38
CA VAL A 6 26.21 -84.55 6.20
C VAL A 6 26.40 -83.05 6.50
N MET A 7 27.48 -82.71 7.18
CA MET A 7 27.68 -81.33 7.61
C MET A 7 28.48 -80.46 6.56
N MET A 8 28.97 -81.07 5.48
CA MET A 8 29.73 -80.39 4.43
C MET A 8 28.87 -80.08 3.19
N MET A 9 27.61 -80.42 3.17
CA MET A 9 26.71 -80.15 2.04
C MET A 9 25.69 -79.07 2.33
N ALA A 10 25.66 -78.51 3.55
CA ALA A 10 24.71 -77.50 3.96
C ALA A 10 25.30 -76.04 3.92
N CYS A 11 26.68 -75.91 3.69
CA CYS A 11 27.31 -74.60 3.60
C CYS A 11 27.51 -74.09 2.13
N ALA A 12 27.17 -74.87 1.13
CA ALA A 12 27.37 -74.48 -0.26
C ALA A 12 26.13 -73.89 -0.98
N LEU A 13 25.02 -73.68 -0.25
CA LEU A 13 23.77 -73.24 -0.86
C LEU A 13 23.31 -71.84 -0.36
N LEU A 14 24.23 -71.03 0.21
CA LEU A 14 23.91 -69.72 0.73
C LEU A 14 24.77 -68.61 0.07
N MET A 15 25.37 -68.88 -1.07
CA MET A 15 25.90 -67.80 -1.96
C MET A 15 24.91 -67.58 -3.10
N GLY A 16 23.66 -67.20 -2.72
CA GLY A 16 22.72 -66.59 -3.64
C GLY A 16 23.26 -65.23 -4.01
N THR A 17 23.60 -65.07 -5.27
CA THR A 17 23.90 -63.79 -5.89
C THR A 17 22.74 -62.81 -5.69
N GLY A 18 22.78 -62.03 -4.63
CA GLY A 18 22.01 -60.79 -4.57
C GLY A 18 22.57 -59.81 -5.58
N ALA A 19 22.08 -59.91 -6.81
CA ALA A 19 22.22 -58.78 -7.75
C ALA A 19 21.42 -57.63 -7.12
N VAL A 20 22.14 -56.72 -6.45
CA VAL A 20 21.60 -55.42 -6.13
C VAL A 20 21.38 -54.73 -7.48
N SER A 21 20.17 -54.82 -7.99
CA SER A 21 19.71 -53.87 -9.00
C SER A 21 19.81 -52.51 -8.38
N ALA A 22 20.86 -51.79 -8.72
CA ALA A 22 20.85 -50.33 -8.60
C ALA A 22 19.66 -49.86 -9.44
N GLN A 23 18.51 -49.72 -8.82
CA GLN A 23 17.46 -48.91 -9.42
C GLN A 23 18.09 -47.55 -9.62
N ASN A 24 18.34 -47.20 -10.87
CA ASN A 24 18.56 -45.82 -11.24
C ASN A 24 17.37 -45.06 -10.71
N ALA A 25 17.52 -44.39 -9.58
CA ALA A 25 16.58 -43.42 -9.13
C ALA A 25 16.61 -42.35 -10.24
N GLU A 26 15.65 -42.39 -11.15
CA GLU A 26 15.41 -41.28 -12.05
C GLU A 26 15.28 -40.04 -11.15
N LEU A 27 16.14 -39.05 -11.39
CA LEU A 27 16.00 -37.74 -10.79
C LEU A 27 14.54 -37.28 -11.03
N PRO A 28 13.84 -36.81 -10.00
CA PRO A 28 12.48 -36.32 -10.18
C PRO A 28 12.47 -35.33 -11.34
N LYS A 29 11.61 -35.56 -12.30
CA LYS A 29 11.34 -34.57 -13.34
C LYS A 29 11.01 -33.25 -12.65
N ASP A 30 11.48 -32.14 -13.16
CA ASP A 30 11.36 -30.77 -12.59
C ASP A 30 9.94 -30.38 -12.10
N GLY A 31 8.92 -31.20 -12.31
CA GLY A 31 7.55 -31.04 -11.84
C GLY A 31 7.24 -31.65 -10.48
N ASP A 32 8.15 -32.43 -9.86
CA ASP A 32 7.86 -33.24 -8.66
C ASP A 32 8.85 -32.95 -7.51
N LEU A 33 9.25 -31.68 -7.36
CA LEU A 33 10.17 -31.24 -6.31
C LEU A 33 9.58 -31.27 -4.89
N PHE A 34 8.26 -31.37 -4.78
CA PHE A 34 7.57 -31.39 -3.49
C PHE A 34 7.30 -32.84 -3.06
N GLN A 35 8.11 -33.33 -2.11
CA GLN A 35 7.83 -34.62 -1.46
C GLN A 35 6.92 -34.39 -0.27
N GLY A 36 5.70 -34.94 -0.31
CA GLY A 36 4.82 -35.00 0.84
C GLY A 36 3.46 -34.34 0.68
N LEU A 37 2.84 -33.97 1.79
CA LEU A 37 1.46 -33.49 1.91
C LEU A 37 1.29 -32.03 1.45
N THR A 38 1.70 -31.70 0.23
CA THR A 38 1.51 -30.36 -0.33
C THR A 38 0.24 -30.28 -1.17
N ARG A 39 -0.51 -29.18 -1.00
CA ARG A 39 -1.61 -28.86 -1.90
C ARG A 39 -1.04 -28.17 -3.14
N SER A 40 -1.43 -28.61 -4.32
CA SER A 40 -1.07 -27.91 -5.57
C SER A 40 -1.74 -26.55 -5.62
N ILE A 41 -0.97 -25.54 -6.07
CA ILE A 41 -1.50 -24.21 -6.39
C ILE A 41 -2.07 -24.30 -7.81
N THR A 42 -3.34 -23.92 -7.95
CA THR A 42 -4.03 -23.93 -9.25
C THR A 42 -3.81 -22.61 -9.99
N TYR A 43 -3.77 -22.64 -11.32
CA TYR A 43 -3.49 -21.48 -12.17
C TYR A 43 -4.52 -20.34 -12.03
N ASP A 44 -5.75 -20.67 -11.64
CA ASP A 44 -6.81 -19.67 -11.37
C ASP A 44 -6.48 -18.74 -10.19
N ARG A 45 -5.50 -19.14 -9.35
CA ARG A 45 -5.01 -18.34 -8.23
C ARG A 45 -3.71 -17.59 -8.51
N MET A 46 -3.14 -17.81 -9.68
CA MET A 46 -1.92 -17.11 -10.07
C MET A 46 -2.23 -15.69 -10.54
N ILE A 47 -1.43 -14.73 -10.06
CA ILE A 47 -1.40 -13.39 -10.65
C ILE A 47 -0.43 -13.46 -11.83
N PRO A 48 -0.91 -13.35 -13.08
CA PRO A 48 -0.04 -13.45 -14.24
C PRO A 48 0.97 -12.29 -14.26
N PRO A 49 2.28 -12.59 -14.38
CA PRO A 49 3.30 -11.55 -14.42
C PRO A 49 3.30 -10.84 -15.79
N HIS A 50 3.61 -9.54 -15.78
CA HIS A 50 3.90 -8.77 -16.98
C HIS A 50 5.31 -9.05 -17.47
N GLY A 51 5.50 -9.27 -18.78
CA GLY A 51 6.82 -9.41 -19.38
C GLY A 51 7.55 -8.06 -19.39
N LEU A 52 8.76 -8.00 -18.81
CA LEU A 52 9.58 -6.80 -18.78
C LEU A 52 10.97 -7.08 -19.35
N GLN A 53 11.37 -6.29 -20.36
CA GLN A 53 12.72 -6.34 -20.91
C GLN A 53 13.57 -5.23 -20.30
N VAL A 54 14.76 -5.58 -19.83
CA VAL A 54 15.72 -4.61 -19.28
C VAL A 54 17.09 -4.75 -19.94
N THR A 55 17.85 -3.67 -19.96
CA THR A 55 19.21 -3.65 -20.50
C THR A 55 20.18 -2.98 -19.55
N PHE A 56 21.47 -3.17 -19.80
CA PHE A 56 22.53 -2.51 -19.02
C PHE A 56 22.72 -1.04 -19.43
N ASP A 57 22.50 -0.70 -20.69
CA ASP A 57 22.84 0.61 -21.24
C ASP A 57 21.70 1.64 -21.16
N LYS A 58 20.45 1.19 -21.01
CA LYS A 58 19.27 2.06 -20.92
C LYS A 58 18.48 1.75 -19.66
N THR A 59 17.73 2.71 -19.17
CA THR A 59 16.83 2.57 -18.01
C THR A 59 15.41 2.43 -18.50
N VAL A 60 14.68 1.46 -17.95
CA VAL A 60 13.25 1.30 -18.16
C VAL A 60 12.51 2.01 -17.03
N HIS A 61 11.50 2.79 -17.34
CA HIS A 61 10.64 3.48 -16.38
C HIS A 61 9.25 2.85 -16.37
N LEU A 62 8.80 2.48 -15.17
CA LEU A 62 7.44 2.01 -14.92
C LEU A 62 6.70 3.10 -14.17
N ILE A 63 5.60 3.60 -14.74
CA ILE A 63 4.79 4.67 -14.18
C ILE A 63 3.50 4.05 -13.65
N PHE A 64 3.32 4.08 -12.33
CA PHE A 64 2.16 3.50 -11.66
C PHE A 64 1.07 4.56 -11.41
N PRO A 65 -0.19 4.16 -11.29
CA PRO A 65 -1.29 5.10 -10.98
C PRO A 65 -1.26 5.63 -9.55
N SER A 66 -0.51 4.98 -8.65
CA SER A 66 -0.37 5.34 -7.23
C SER A 66 1.08 5.23 -6.79
N ALA A 67 1.44 5.89 -5.67
CA ALA A 67 2.79 5.85 -5.12
C ALA A 67 3.24 4.42 -4.82
N VAL A 68 4.50 4.11 -5.08
CA VAL A 68 5.08 2.79 -4.82
C VAL A 68 5.55 2.71 -3.38
N THR A 69 5.07 1.70 -2.63
CA THR A 69 5.43 1.44 -1.24
C THR A 69 6.46 0.34 -1.08
N TYR A 70 6.47 -0.63 -1.99
CA TYR A 70 7.35 -1.79 -1.90
C TYR A 70 7.82 -2.25 -3.28
N VAL A 71 9.09 -2.63 -3.37
CA VAL A 71 9.68 -3.27 -4.55
C VAL A 71 10.54 -4.43 -4.09
N ASP A 72 10.31 -5.61 -4.66
CA ASP A 72 11.11 -6.81 -4.44
C ASP A 72 11.74 -7.30 -5.75
N LEU A 73 13.01 -7.67 -5.68
CA LEU A 73 13.78 -8.12 -6.82
C LEU A 73 14.24 -9.57 -6.62
N GLY A 74 13.86 -10.45 -7.52
CA GLY A 74 14.17 -11.88 -7.43
C GLY A 74 15.65 -12.22 -7.64
N SER A 75 16.46 -11.30 -8.19
CA SER A 75 17.90 -11.50 -8.32
C SER A 75 18.68 -10.20 -8.36
N THR A 76 20.00 -10.30 -8.09
CA THR A 76 20.95 -9.19 -8.18
C THR A 76 21.31 -8.82 -9.62
N ASN A 77 20.77 -9.50 -10.62
CA ASN A 77 20.98 -9.20 -12.05
C ASN A 77 20.24 -7.94 -12.50
N ILE A 78 19.28 -7.49 -11.70
CA ILE A 78 18.52 -6.27 -11.93
C ILE A 78 18.62 -5.34 -10.73
N MET A 79 18.46 -4.07 -10.96
CA MET A 79 18.34 -3.04 -9.95
C MET A 79 17.08 -2.20 -10.22
N ALA A 80 16.40 -1.80 -9.18
CA ALA A 80 15.28 -0.89 -9.26
C ALA A 80 15.34 0.16 -8.16
N GLY A 81 14.76 1.32 -8.41
CA GLY A 81 14.68 2.40 -7.44
C GLY A 81 13.62 3.42 -7.86
N LYS A 82 13.06 4.12 -6.90
CA LYS A 82 12.15 5.24 -7.18
C LYS A 82 12.88 6.35 -7.93
N ALA A 83 12.19 7.04 -8.79
CA ALA A 83 12.71 8.26 -9.40
C ALA A 83 12.64 9.41 -8.38
N ASP A 84 13.66 10.25 -8.34
CA ASP A 84 13.73 11.37 -7.41
C ASP A 84 12.57 12.35 -7.67
N GLY A 85 11.79 12.63 -6.62
CA GLY A 85 10.63 13.51 -6.71
C GLY A 85 9.39 12.93 -7.40
N ALA A 86 9.41 11.62 -7.77
CA ALA A 86 8.27 10.94 -8.38
C ALA A 86 8.02 9.58 -7.70
N GLU A 87 7.18 9.60 -6.66
CA GLU A 87 6.88 8.44 -5.81
C GLU A 87 6.21 7.27 -6.55
N ASN A 88 5.59 7.54 -7.69
CA ASN A 88 4.89 6.56 -8.52
C ASN A 88 5.70 6.07 -9.73
N VAL A 89 6.98 6.42 -9.82
CA VAL A 89 7.86 6.01 -10.93
C VAL A 89 8.99 5.15 -10.42
N ILE A 90 9.13 3.94 -10.99
CA ILE A 90 10.24 3.03 -10.71
C ILE A 90 11.15 2.97 -11.93
N ARG A 91 12.45 3.16 -11.69
CA ARG A 91 13.51 2.97 -12.65
C ARG A 91 14.06 1.56 -12.51
N VAL A 92 14.08 0.79 -13.60
CA VAL A 92 14.60 -0.57 -13.61
C VAL A 92 15.73 -0.69 -14.65
N LYS A 93 16.80 -1.37 -14.27
CA LYS A 93 17.98 -1.55 -15.12
C LYS A 93 18.66 -2.89 -14.83
N ALA A 94 19.28 -3.48 -15.83
CA ALA A 94 20.17 -4.63 -15.62
C ALA A 94 21.49 -4.19 -14.95
N THR A 95 21.97 -4.94 -13.97
CA THR A 95 23.28 -4.73 -13.32
C THR A 95 24.42 -5.36 -14.10
N LYS A 96 24.09 -6.36 -14.94
CA LYS A 96 25.04 -7.10 -15.78
C LYS A 96 24.55 -7.17 -17.21
N ARG A 97 25.48 -7.11 -18.15
CA ARG A 97 25.19 -7.39 -19.58
C ARG A 97 24.95 -8.88 -19.76
N TRP A 98 23.95 -9.23 -20.57
CA TRP A 98 23.74 -10.61 -21.05
C TRP A 98 23.49 -11.61 -19.91
N PHE A 99 22.79 -11.24 -18.85
CA PHE A 99 22.39 -12.24 -17.86
C PHE A 99 21.44 -13.26 -18.53
N LYS A 100 21.70 -14.54 -18.22
CA LYS A 100 20.91 -15.66 -18.76
C LYS A 100 19.73 -15.95 -17.85
N GLY A 101 18.64 -16.42 -18.46
CA GLY A 101 17.40 -16.75 -17.75
C GLY A 101 16.52 -15.55 -17.48
N GLU A 102 15.45 -15.82 -16.80
CA GLU A 102 14.48 -14.83 -16.35
C GLU A 102 14.57 -14.64 -14.83
N THR A 103 14.18 -13.50 -14.36
CA THR A 103 14.02 -13.23 -12.94
C THR A 103 12.68 -12.53 -12.73
N ASN A 104 12.27 -12.37 -11.48
CA ASN A 104 11.02 -11.68 -11.18
C ASN A 104 11.26 -10.36 -10.47
N MET A 105 10.26 -9.51 -10.54
CA MET A 105 10.15 -8.30 -9.75
C MET A 105 8.69 -8.16 -9.31
N SER A 106 8.47 -7.76 -8.06
CA SER A 106 7.14 -7.46 -7.54
C SER A 106 7.08 -6.04 -7.03
N VAL A 107 5.96 -5.36 -7.30
CA VAL A 107 5.74 -3.97 -6.86
C VAL A 107 4.39 -3.90 -6.16
N ILE A 108 4.35 -3.21 -5.00
CA ILE A 108 3.11 -2.87 -4.28
C ILE A 108 2.99 -1.36 -4.25
N THR A 109 1.82 -0.87 -4.57
CA THR A 109 1.48 0.55 -4.53
C THR A 109 0.65 0.89 -3.29
N GLU A 110 0.60 2.16 -2.95
CA GLU A 110 -0.10 2.70 -1.77
C GLU A 110 -1.60 2.38 -1.76
N ASP A 111 -2.20 2.20 -2.92
CA ASP A 111 -3.60 1.78 -3.06
C ASP A 111 -3.82 0.27 -2.91
N GLY A 112 -2.78 -0.50 -2.54
CA GLY A 112 -2.81 -1.94 -2.35
C GLY A 112 -2.76 -2.75 -3.64
N SER A 113 -2.49 -2.14 -4.78
CA SER A 113 -2.33 -2.88 -6.03
C SER A 113 -1.00 -3.64 -6.06
N PHE A 114 -1.05 -4.90 -6.51
CA PHE A 114 0.12 -5.76 -6.66
C PHE A 114 0.42 -6.00 -8.13
N TYR A 115 1.65 -5.70 -8.54
CA TYR A 115 2.14 -5.90 -9.90
C TYR A 115 3.27 -6.93 -9.88
N ALA A 116 3.11 -8.01 -10.63
CA ALA A 116 4.15 -9.02 -10.85
C ALA A 116 4.79 -8.84 -12.21
N PHE A 117 6.10 -8.96 -12.27
CA PHE A 117 6.87 -8.88 -13.51
C PHE A 117 7.77 -10.10 -13.66
N ASN A 118 7.82 -10.64 -14.89
CA ASN A 118 8.83 -11.57 -15.33
C ASN A 118 9.86 -10.80 -16.15
N VAL A 119 11.10 -10.72 -15.68
CA VAL A 119 12.13 -9.81 -16.19
C VAL A 119 13.22 -10.57 -16.92
N LYS A 120 13.51 -10.18 -18.15
CA LYS A 120 14.59 -10.74 -18.96
C LYS A 120 15.51 -9.65 -19.51
N TYR A 121 16.74 -10.03 -19.81
CA TYR A 121 17.67 -9.16 -20.50
C TYR A 121 17.33 -9.07 -21.99
N ALA A 122 17.32 -7.84 -22.52
CA ALA A 122 17.29 -7.57 -23.95
C ALA A 122 18.36 -6.51 -24.28
N LYS A 123 19.11 -6.69 -25.38
CA LYS A 123 20.08 -5.68 -25.83
C LYS A 123 19.37 -4.37 -26.16
N GLU A 124 18.26 -4.48 -26.87
CA GLU A 124 17.37 -3.38 -27.24
C GLU A 124 15.96 -3.72 -26.74
N PRO A 125 15.55 -3.20 -25.56
CA PRO A 125 14.18 -3.39 -25.07
C PRO A 125 13.16 -2.72 -26.00
N ASP A 126 12.04 -3.39 -26.23
CA ASP A 126 10.97 -2.88 -27.08
C ASP A 126 10.32 -1.61 -26.49
N MET A 127 10.25 -1.53 -25.16
CA MET A 127 9.66 -0.43 -24.43
C MET A 127 10.59 0.06 -23.33
N LEU A 128 10.76 1.38 -23.22
CA LEU A 128 11.57 2.01 -22.16
C LEU A 128 10.73 2.79 -21.14
N ASN A 129 9.53 3.23 -21.53
CA ASN A 129 8.62 3.96 -20.67
C ASN A 129 7.25 3.28 -20.74
N ILE A 130 6.80 2.72 -19.62
CA ILE A 130 5.60 1.88 -19.55
C ILE A 130 4.66 2.48 -18.52
N GLU A 131 3.47 2.85 -18.95
CA GLU A 131 2.39 3.31 -18.08
C GLU A 131 1.54 2.12 -17.63
N MET A 132 1.43 1.91 -16.31
CA MET A 132 0.72 0.76 -15.73
C MET A 132 -0.76 1.03 -15.45
N LYS A 133 -1.31 2.13 -15.94
CA LYS A 133 -2.68 2.59 -15.64
C LYS A 133 -3.76 1.60 -16.08
N ASP A 134 -3.61 1.05 -17.26
CA ASP A 134 -4.62 0.15 -17.87
C ASP A 134 -4.42 -1.32 -17.46
N PHE A 135 -3.35 -1.61 -16.71
CA PHE A 135 -3.06 -2.94 -16.17
C PHE A 135 -3.64 -3.15 -14.77
N ILE A 136 -4.38 -2.19 -14.24
CA ILE A 136 -5.25 -2.43 -13.08
C ILE A 136 -6.31 -3.39 -13.60
N HIS A 137 -6.33 -4.59 -13.03
CA HIS A 137 -7.22 -5.67 -13.42
C HIS A 137 -8.63 -5.15 -13.72
N ASP A 138 -8.95 -5.03 -14.98
CA ASP A 138 -10.34 -5.00 -15.41
C ASP A 138 -10.94 -6.34 -14.99
N GLY A 139 -11.87 -6.29 -14.02
CA GLY A 139 -12.47 -7.47 -13.41
C GLY A 139 -13.23 -8.39 -14.39
N SER A 140 -13.15 -8.09 -15.69
CA SER A 140 -13.78 -8.86 -16.77
C SER A 140 -12.95 -10.04 -17.27
N ALA A 141 -11.64 -10.10 -17.04
CA ALA A 141 -10.76 -11.09 -17.66
C ALA A 141 -10.46 -12.32 -16.80
N VAL A 142 -10.68 -12.29 -15.48
CA VAL A 142 -10.55 -13.45 -14.62
C VAL A 142 -11.71 -13.42 -13.62
N ASN A 143 -12.55 -14.45 -13.69
CA ASN A 143 -13.60 -14.73 -12.71
C ASN A 143 -12.91 -14.97 -11.35
N ARG A 144 -12.52 -13.88 -10.63
CA ARG A 144 -11.95 -14.00 -9.31
C ARG A 144 -13.06 -14.41 -8.36
N PRO A 145 -12.95 -15.56 -7.70
CA PRO A 145 -13.86 -15.85 -6.60
C PRO A 145 -13.79 -14.69 -5.61
N ASN A 146 -14.91 -14.38 -4.95
CA ASN A 146 -15.07 -13.29 -3.96
C ASN A 146 -14.07 -13.31 -2.78
N ASN A 147 -13.01 -14.11 -2.86
CA ASN A 147 -11.96 -14.33 -1.86
C ASN A 147 -10.58 -13.84 -2.34
N SER A 148 -10.49 -12.79 -3.15
CA SER A 148 -9.18 -12.17 -3.40
C SER A 148 -8.67 -11.61 -2.07
N MET A 149 -7.53 -12.11 -1.61
CA MET A 149 -6.85 -11.56 -0.43
C MET A 149 -6.45 -10.11 -0.72
N ASP A 150 -6.91 -9.19 0.11
CA ASP A 150 -6.46 -7.82 0.08
C ASP A 150 -5.03 -7.72 0.61
N ILE A 151 -4.26 -6.80 0.07
CA ILE A 151 -2.95 -6.45 0.61
C ILE A 151 -3.16 -5.51 1.78
N TYR A 152 -2.59 -5.84 2.94
CA TYR A 152 -2.62 -5.02 4.13
C TYR A 152 -1.29 -4.29 4.28
N LEU A 153 -1.37 -2.97 4.47
CA LEU A 153 -0.21 -2.14 4.77
C LEU A 153 -0.18 -1.85 6.27
N LYS A 154 0.98 -2.03 6.90
CA LYS A 154 1.14 -1.92 8.36
C LYS A 154 0.56 -0.63 8.94
N GLU A 155 0.72 0.49 8.24
CA GLU A 155 0.23 1.80 8.64
C GLU A 155 -1.30 1.94 8.63
N LEU A 156 -2.01 1.03 7.95
CA LEU A 156 -3.49 1.01 7.92
C LEU A 156 -4.08 -0.06 8.87
N GLY A 157 -3.24 -0.69 9.70
CA GLY A 157 -3.66 -1.72 10.65
C GLY A 157 -4.25 -2.95 9.96
N SER A 158 -5.50 -3.27 10.26
CA SER A 158 -6.22 -4.41 9.68
C SER A 158 -7.02 -4.06 8.40
N GLU A 159 -6.97 -2.79 7.96
CA GLU A 159 -7.75 -2.33 6.81
C GLU A 159 -6.98 -2.44 5.51
N SER A 160 -7.66 -2.87 4.44
CA SER A 160 -7.08 -2.83 3.11
C SER A 160 -7.04 -1.39 2.56
N PRO A 161 -5.98 -1.00 1.84
CA PRO A 161 -5.89 0.30 1.19
C PRO A 161 -7.08 0.61 0.28
N VAL A 162 -7.61 -0.42 -0.39
CA VAL A 162 -8.80 -0.30 -1.26
C VAL A 162 -10.03 0.11 -0.46
N LEU A 163 -10.27 -0.55 0.69
CA LEU A 163 -11.40 -0.22 1.56
C LEU A 163 -11.28 1.19 2.13
N VAL A 164 -10.08 1.57 2.63
CA VAL A 164 -9.82 2.93 3.13
C VAL A 164 -10.15 3.98 2.05
N ARG A 165 -9.69 3.76 0.82
CA ARG A 165 -9.99 4.65 -0.31
C ARG A 165 -11.49 4.72 -0.61
N LEU A 166 -12.21 3.60 -0.59
CA LEU A 166 -13.66 3.56 -0.82
C LEU A 166 -14.43 4.31 0.27
N VAL A 167 -14.04 4.15 1.54
CA VAL A 167 -14.61 4.88 2.68
C VAL A 167 -14.39 6.38 2.51
N MET A 168 -13.15 6.81 2.25
CA MET A 168 -12.83 8.23 2.02
C MET A 168 -13.64 8.83 0.87
N LYS A 169 -13.72 8.11 -0.25
CA LYS A 169 -14.50 8.52 -1.43
C LYS A 169 -16.02 8.61 -1.12
N SER A 170 -16.55 7.68 -0.31
CA SER A 170 -17.96 7.72 0.13
C SER A 170 -18.24 8.93 1.00
N ILE A 171 -17.40 9.22 2.00
CA ILE A 171 -17.51 10.41 2.85
C ILE A 171 -17.47 11.68 1.99
N TRP A 172 -16.51 11.77 1.07
CA TRP A 172 -16.34 12.92 0.18
C TRP A 172 -17.56 13.14 -0.74
N LYS A 173 -18.10 12.05 -1.31
CA LYS A 173 -19.29 12.10 -2.19
C LYS A 173 -20.56 12.47 -1.44
N GLN A 174 -20.81 11.87 -0.29
CA GLN A 174 -22.02 12.15 0.53
C GLN A 174 -22.05 13.59 1.01
N ASN A 175 -20.89 14.20 1.24
CA ASN A 175 -20.75 15.60 1.59
C ASN A 175 -21.61 16.04 2.79
N GLU A 176 -21.92 15.13 3.70
CA GLU A 176 -22.73 15.40 4.86
C GLU A 176 -22.00 16.32 5.84
N ARG A 177 -22.72 17.23 6.49
CA ARG A 177 -22.18 18.06 7.58
C ARG A 177 -22.75 17.60 8.90
N ILE A 178 -22.02 16.72 9.57
CA ILE A 178 -22.38 16.15 10.89
C ILE A 178 -21.95 17.10 12.00
N VAL A 179 -20.70 17.61 11.91
CA VAL A 179 -20.16 18.57 12.87
C VAL A 179 -20.51 19.98 12.40
N LYS A 180 -21.22 20.74 13.27
CA LYS A 180 -21.74 22.08 12.91
C LYS A 180 -21.02 23.21 13.63
N HIS A 181 -20.30 22.92 14.72
CA HIS A 181 -19.74 23.91 15.64
C HIS A 181 -18.22 24.10 15.51
N ILE A 182 -17.53 23.29 14.70
CA ILE A 182 -16.07 23.37 14.56
C ILE A 182 -15.70 23.99 13.23
N GLY A 183 -14.90 25.05 13.29
CA GLY A 183 -14.37 25.75 12.12
C GLY A 183 -13.93 27.15 12.45
N SER A 184 -13.34 27.83 11.48
CA SER A 184 -12.96 29.22 11.55
C SER A 184 -13.40 29.99 10.29
N LYS A 185 -13.52 31.31 10.42
CA LYS A 185 -13.84 32.21 9.32
C LYS A 185 -13.08 33.52 9.52
N GLY A 186 -12.35 33.93 8.51
CA GLY A 186 -11.62 35.21 8.47
C GLY A 186 -11.11 35.50 7.08
N PHE A 187 -10.98 36.78 6.73
CA PHE A 187 -10.37 37.24 5.49
C PHE A 187 -10.96 36.62 4.21
N GLY A 188 -12.28 36.37 4.20
CA GLY A 188 -12.96 35.71 3.07
C GLY A 188 -12.77 34.20 2.98
N ILE A 189 -11.98 33.63 3.87
CA ILE A 189 -11.75 32.16 3.96
C ILE A 189 -12.59 31.58 5.11
N ARG A 190 -13.18 30.42 4.87
CA ARG A 190 -13.86 29.63 5.88
C ARG A 190 -13.28 28.20 5.85
N PHE A 191 -12.75 27.77 6.97
CA PHE A 191 -12.20 26.43 7.15
C PHE A 191 -13.05 25.66 8.17
N LEU A 192 -13.68 24.57 7.75
CA LEU A 192 -14.66 23.83 8.54
C LEU A 192 -14.27 22.37 8.69
N LEU A 193 -14.55 21.81 9.86
CA LEU A 193 -14.69 20.38 10.06
C LEU A 193 -16.15 19.99 9.80
N LYS A 194 -16.40 19.18 8.77
CA LYS A 194 -17.74 18.73 8.38
C LYS A 194 -18.16 17.46 9.11
N GLY A 195 -17.22 16.58 9.41
CA GLY A 195 -17.48 15.32 10.07
C GLY A 195 -16.24 14.62 10.56
N ILE A 196 -16.43 13.80 11.59
CA ILE A 196 -15.45 12.83 12.09
C ILE A 196 -16.12 11.46 12.01
N TYR A 197 -15.40 10.48 11.46
CA TYR A 197 -15.88 9.11 11.31
C TYR A 197 -14.86 8.14 11.87
N SER A 198 -15.33 6.97 12.33
CA SER A 198 -14.45 5.92 12.87
C SER A 198 -14.75 4.57 12.24
N HIS A 199 -13.70 3.82 11.93
CA HIS A 199 -13.77 2.44 11.44
C HIS A 199 -12.48 1.69 11.75
N ASN A 200 -12.59 0.52 12.39
CA ASN A 200 -11.51 -0.45 12.61
C ASN A 200 -10.13 0.15 12.96
N GLY A 201 -10.08 1.04 13.95
CA GLY A 201 -8.82 1.64 14.38
C GLY A 201 -8.36 2.83 13.56
N LEU A 202 -9.16 3.31 12.61
CA LEU A 202 -8.90 4.53 11.84
C LEU A 202 -9.94 5.61 12.14
N LEU A 203 -9.50 6.85 12.09
CA LEU A 203 -10.33 8.06 12.12
C LEU A 203 -10.28 8.76 10.78
N TYR A 204 -11.44 9.23 10.34
CA TYR A 204 -11.58 9.97 9.09
C TYR A 204 -12.14 11.36 9.39
N PHE A 205 -11.45 12.40 8.95
CA PHE A 205 -11.82 13.79 9.13
C PHE A 205 -12.23 14.39 7.80
N HIS A 206 -13.45 14.89 7.69
CA HIS A 206 -13.94 15.56 6.50
C HIS A 206 -13.87 17.07 6.71
N THR A 207 -13.03 17.74 5.95
CA THR A 207 -12.85 19.20 6.02
C THR A 207 -13.32 19.90 4.74
N GLU A 208 -13.66 21.19 4.88
CA GLU A 208 -14.00 22.06 3.75
C GLU A 208 -13.29 23.40 3.91
N ILE A 209 -12.62 23.85 2.84
CA ILE A 209 -12.11 25.20 2.71
C ILE A 209 -12.97 25.92 1.67
N LYS A 210 -13.62 27.00 2.07
CA LYS A 210 -14.38 27.88 1.18
C LYS A 210 -13.71 29.24 1.07
N ASN A 211 -13.33 29.61 -0.13
CA ASN A 211 -12.85 30.95 -0.46
C ASN A 211 -14.02 31.77 -1.03
N SER A 212 -14.43 32.79 -0.31
CA SER A 212 -15.50 33.74 -0.72
C SER A 212 -14.93 35.05 -1.25
N SER A 213 -13.60 35.15 -1.42
CA SER A 213 -12.94 36.29 -2.04
C SER A 213 -12.69 36.02 -3.52
N ASN A 214 -12.40 37.07 -4.28
CA ASN A 214 -12.02 36.95 -5.69
C ASN A 214 -10.56 36.53 -5.89
N VAL A 215 -9.73 36.58 -4.83
CA VAL A 215 -8.33 36.23 -4.88
C VAL A 215 -8.17 34.75 -4.56
N PRO A 216 -7.50 33.94 -5.38
CA PRO A 216 -7.22 32.55 -5.09
C PRO A 216 -6.49 32.40 -3.73
N PHE A 217 -6.68 31.27 -3.08
CA PHE A 217 -6.04 30.91 -1.83
C PHE A 217 -5.06 29.76 -2.10
N ASP A 218 -3.79 30.05 -2.04
CA ASP A 218 -2.73 29.04 -2.19
C ASP A 218 -2.39 28.47 -0.82
N VAL A 219 -2.60 27.18 -0.64
CA VAL A 219 -2.28 26.47 0.60
C VAL A 219 -0.76 26.28 0.69
N ASP A 220 -0.17 26.76 1.79
CA ASP A 220 1.21 26.49 2.15
C ASP A 220 1.28 25.13 2.88
N TYR A 221 0.53 25.02 3.98
CA TYR A 221 0.40 23.75 4.73
C TYR A 221 -0.96 23.65 5.44
N ILE A 222 -1.34 22.40 5.73
CA ILE A 222 -2.34 22.05 6.74
C ILE A 222 -1.65 21.12 7.73
N VAL A 223 -1.61 21.52 8.99
CA VAL A 223 -0.95 20.75 10.05
C VAL A 223 -1.91 20.42 11.18
N TRP A 224 -1.79 19.22 11.71
CA TRP A 224 -2.58 18.67 12.80
C TRP A 224 -1.67 18.53 14.02
N LYS A 225 -2.00 19.23 15.12
CA LYS A 225 -1.15 19.28 16.32
C LYS A 225 -1.96 18.97 17.56
N ILE A 226 -1.48 18.05 18.39
CA ILE A 226 -1.96 17.91 19.77
C ILE A 226 -1.20 18.92 20.62
N VAL A 227 -1.93 19.79 21.31
CA VAL A 227 -1.38 20.85 22.14
C VAL A 227 -2.06 20.86 23.52
N ASP A 228 -1.38 21.42 24.52
CA ASP A 228 -1.94 21.62 25.85
C ASP A 228 -2.98 22.76 25.82
N LYS A 229 -4.16 22.57 26.43
CA LYS A 229 -5.21 23.59 26.52
C LYS A 229 -4.82 24.79 27.36
N LYS A 230 -3.99 24.58 28.40
CA LYS A 230 -3.50 25.64 29.30
C LYS A 230 -2.00 25.75 29.17
N VAL A 231 -1.54 26.88 28.63
CA VAL A 231 -0.13 27.23 28.63
C VAL A 231 0.16 28.01 29.92
N VAL A 232 0.85 27.41 30.86
CA VAL A 232 1.36 28.11 32.05
C VAL A 232 2.49 29.03 31.60
N LYS A 233 2.43 30.33 31.93
CA LYS A 233 3.49 31.29 31.64
C LYS A 233 4.84 30.72 32.08
N ARG A 234 5.79 30.54 31.15
CA ARG A 234 7.15 29.99 31.29
C ARG A 234 7.36 28.49 31.06
N THR A 235 6.40 27.75 30.54
CA THR A 235 6.62 26.34 30.16
C THR A 235 6.76 26.23 28.65
N ALA A 236 7.67 25.39 28.18
CA ALA A 236 7.76 25.06 26.74
C ALA A 236 6.46 24.36 26.31
N ILE A 237 5.84 24.85 25.27
CA ILE A 237 4.63 24.23 24.69
C ILE A 237 5.08 22.92 24.05
N GLN A 238 4.56 21.79 24.51
CA GLN A 238 4.76 20.50 23.85
C GLN A 238 3.71 20.36 22.74
N GLU A 239 4.15 20.49 21.50
CA GLU A 239 3.33 20.24 20.33
C GLU A 239 3.71 18.86 19.75
N GLN A 240 2.71 18.02 19.57
CA GLN A 240 2.88 16.75 18.87
C GLN A 240 2.17 16.83 17.52
N VAL A 241 2.93 16.84 16.44
CA VAL A 241 2.37 16.84 15.07
C VAL A 241 1.90 15.42 14.74
N ILE A 242 0.66 15.32 14.23
CA ILE A 242 0.09 14.10 13.68
C ILE A 242 0.09 14.20 12.16
N GLN A 243 0.62 13.19 11.51
CA GLN A 243 0.60 13.10 10.04
C GLN A 243 -0.58 12.24 9.58
N PRO A 244 -1.39 12.72 8.64
CA PRO A 244 -2.41 11.89 8.00
C PRO A 244 -1.76 10.71 7.25
N LEU A 245 -2.35 9.52 7.39
CA LEU A 245 -1.93 8.32 6.67
C LEU A 245 -2.32 8.39 5.20
N ARG A 246 -3.52 8.92 4.92
CA ARG A 246 -4.08 9.06 3.57
C ARG A 246 -4.89 10.33 3.45
N THR A 247 -4.95 10.86 2.23
CA THR A 247 -5.77 12.02 1.89
C THR A 247 -6.57 11.76 0.62
N GLN A 248 -7.80 12.26 0.59
CA GLN A 248 -8.66 12.22 -0.59
C GLN A 248 -9.01 13.65 -1.01
N ASN A 249 -8.71 14.00 -2.27
CA ASN A 249 -8.97 15.31 -2.88
C ASN A 249 -8.30 16.48 -2.13
N PHE A 250 -7.02 16.35 -1.79
CA PHE A 250 -6.23 17.46 -1.28
C PHE A 250 -5.77 18.33 -2.46
N VAL A 251 -6.06 19.62 -2.38
CA VAL A 251 -5.67 20.61 -3.41
C VAL A 251 -4.87 21.73 -2.78
N LEU A 252 -3.87 22.24 -3.51
CA LEU A 252 -2.99 23.33 -3.06
C LEU A 252 -3.50 24.72 -3.47
N ASN A 253 -4.48 24.81 -4.39
CA ASN A 253 -5.04 26.09 -4.83
C ASN A 253 -6.56 26.02 -4.77
N ILE A 254 -7.17 26.97 -4.05
CA ILE A 254 -8.62 27.17 -3.97
C ILE A 254 -8.97 28.47 -4.67
N GLY A 255 -9.59 28.35 -5.83
CA GLY A 255 -9.99 29.51 -6.65
C GLY A 255 -10.88 30.50 -5.91
N GLY A 256 -10.95 31.73 -6.42
CA GLY A 256 -11.89 32.72 -5.90
C GLY A 256 -13.34 32.25 -6.04
N ASN A 257 -14.16 32.53 -5.03
CA ASN A 257 -15.58 32.12 -4.96
C ASN A 257 -15.82 30.61 -5.11
N SER A 258 -14.87 29.78 -4.68
CA SER A 258 -14.94 28.32 -4.76
C SER A 258 -14.82 27.65 -3.40
N ALA A 259 -15.06 26.35 -3.36
CA ALA A 259 -14.91 25.54 -2.16
C ALA A 259 -14.33 24.16 -2.51
N GLU A 260 -13.38 23.72 -1.70
CA GLU A 260 -12.75 22.42 -1.83
C GLU A 260 -12.90 21.61 -0.55
N ARG A 261 -13.02 20.31 -0.70
CA ARG A 261 -13.24 19.37 0.41
C ARG A 261 -12.20 18.29 0.38
N THR A 262 -11.66 17.98 1.55
CA THR A 262 -10.64 16.94 1.73
C THR A 262 -11.09 15.97 2.82
N VAL A 263 -10.85 14.68 2.61
CA VAL A 263 -10.98 13.66 3.65
C VAL A 263 -9.58 13.20 4.03
N TRP A 264 -9.31 13.17 5.33
CA TRP A 264 -8.04 12.78 5.92
C TRP A 264 -8.23 11.50 6.71
N THR A 265 -7.33 10.54 6.60
CA THR A 265 -7.33 9.32 7.40
C THR A 265 -6.15 9.34 8.35
N MET A 266 -6.39 9.01 9.60
CA MET A 266 -5.38 8.94 10.67
C MET A 266 -5.58 7.67 11.49
N ASP A 267 -4.52 7.22 12.17
CA ASP A 267 -4.65 6.23 13.24
C ASP A 267 -5.61 6.72 14.31
N LYS A 268 -6.30 5.79 14.95
CA LYS A 268 -7.15 6.08 16.09
C LYS A 268 -6.32 6.62 17.26
N PHE A 269 -6.72 7.78 17.75
CA PHE A 269 -6.20 8.35 18.98
C PHE A 269 -7.32 8.97 19.81
N THR A 270 -7.05 9.18 21.08
CA THR A 270 -7.87 9.94 22.02
C THR A 270 -7.02 11.02 22.68
N LEU A 271 -7.64 12.05 23.19
CA LEU A 271 -6.96 13.17 23.81
C LEU A 271 -7.17 13.13 25.31
N PRO A 272 -6.13 13.32 26.13
CA PRO A 272 -6.28 13.63 27.55
C PRO A 272 -7.10 14.90 27.76
N ASP A 273 -7.69 15.07 28.94
CA ASP A 273 -8.59 16.21 29.25
C ASP A 273 -7.89 17.56 29.17
N ASP A 274 -6.59 17.60 29.40
CA ASP A 274 -5.72 18.79 29.34
C ASP A 274 -5.22 19.11 27.94
N LYS A 275 -5.52 18.26 26.93
CA LYS A 275 -5.06 18.42 25.54
C LYS A 275 -6.21 18.60 24.55
N CYS A 276 -5.91 19.24 23.44
CA CYS A 276 -6.80 19.37 22.30
C CYS A 276 -6.03 19.19 20.97
N LEU A 277 -6.77 18.88 19.90
CA LEU A 277 -6.22 18.83 18.55
C LEU A 277 -6.49 20.15 17.85
N VAL A 278 -5.43 20.84 17.48
CA VAL A 278 -5.48 22.06 16.68
C VAL A 278 -5.18 21.72 15.23
N VAL A 279 -6.02 22.22 14.33
CA VAL A 279 -5.81 22.10 12.88
C VAL A 279 -5.57 23.49 12.33
N GLU A 280 -4.38 23.69 11.78
CA GLU A 280 -3.95 24.97 11.22
C GLU A 280 -3.87 24.89 9.69
N LEU A 281 -4.36 25.93 9.04
CA LEU A 281 -4.29 26.15 7.60
C LEU A 281 -3.54 27.45 7.34
N ALA A 282 -2.44 27.41 6.62
CA ALA A 282 -1.65 28.57 6.27
C ALA A 282 -1.71 28.87 4.77
N GLU A 283 -1.74 30.16 4.43
CA GLU A 283 -1.64 30.63 3.06
C GLU A 283 -0.17 30.85 2.67
N LYS A 284 0.20 30.41 1.49
CA LYS A 284 1.53 30.61 0.92
C LYS A 284 1.76 32.08 0.59
N ASN A 285 2.80 32.67 1.15
CA ASN A 285 3.15 34.09 0.96
C ASN A 285 2.01 35.07 1.29
N GLY A 286 1.07 34.66 2.17
CA GLY A 286 -0.09 35.46 2.55
C GLY A 286 -0.36 35.43 4.05
N GLY A 287 -1.41 36.12 4.49
CA GLY A 287 -1.78 36.25 5.90
C GLY A 287 -3.17 35.70 6.26
N ARG A 288 -3.84 35.00 5.33
CA ARG A 288 -5.20 34.49 5.55
C ARG A 288 -5.20 33.14 6.28
N HIS A 289 -4.45 33.05 7.39
CA HIS A 289 -4.38 31.83 8.18
C HIS A 289 -5.71 31.54 8.88
N GLN A 290 -6.02 30.25 9.01
CA GLN A 290 -7.21 29.75 9.69
C GLN A 290 -6.80 28.63 10.65
N GLN A 291 -7.50 28.52 11.78
CA GLN A 291 -7.34 27.38 12.68
C GLN A 291 -8.64 27.05 13.37
N PHE A 292 -8.82 25.80 13.73
CA PHE A 292 -9.89 25.35 14.62
C PHE A 292 -9.39 24.28 15.57
N VAL A 293 -10.16 24.06 16.62
CA VAL A 293 -9.85 23.13 17.70
C VAL A 293 -10.86 21.99 17.72
N ILE A 294 -10.39 20.79 17.94
CA ILE A 294 -11.17 19.57 18.13
C ILE A 294 -10.89 19.05 19.54
N GLU A 295 -11.95 18.83 20.32
CA GLU A 295 -11.89 18.31 21.68
C GLU A 295 -12.02 16.78 21.69
N ASN A 296 -11.61 16.15 22.79
CA ASN A 296 -11.81 14.70 22.96
C ASN A 296 -13.29 14.28 22.85
N SER A 297 -14.19 15.12 23.32
CA SER A 297 -15.66 14.91 23.22
C SER A 297 -16.14 14.82 21.77
N ASP A 298 -15.47 15.49 20.83
CA ASP A 298 -15.80 15.44 19.40
C ASP A 298 -15.29 14.15 18.78
N LEU A 299 -14.08 13.70 19.18
CA LEU A 299 -13.48 12.45 18.70
C LEU A 299 -14.30 11.23 19.13
N VAL A 300 -14.71 11.15 20.39
CA VAL A 300 -15.49 10.02 20.91
C VAL A 300 -16.92 9.96 20.36
N ARG A 301 -17.41 11.05 19.78
CA ARG A 301 -18.70 11.12 19.06
C ARG A 301 -18.56 10.91 17.56
N ALA A 302 -17.41 10.44 17.09
CA ALA A 302 -17.21 10.13 15.68
C ALA A 302 -18.31 9.16 15.19
N LYS A 303 -18.86 9.43 14.00
CA LYS A 303 -19.88 8.59 13.36
C LYS A 303 -19.28 7.26 12.90
N LEU A 304 -19.92 6.15 13.17
CA LEU A 304 -19.45 4.84 12.69
C LEU A 304 -19.68 4.73 11.16
N ILE A 305 -18.70 4.17 10.46
CA ILE A 305 -18.78 3.98 9.00
C ILE A 305 -19.93 3.02 8.61
N SER A 306 -20.28 2.05 9.46
CA SER A 306 -21.43 1.16 9.25
C SER A 306 -22.77 1.92 9.13
N GLU A 307 -22.84 3.15 9.61
CA GLU A 307 -24.00 4.04 9.49
C GLU A 307 -23.99 4.88 8.19
N LEU A 308 -22.90 4.81 7.39
CA LEU A 308 -22.85 5.43 6.08
C LEU A 308 -23.63 4.56 5.09
N LYS A 309 -24.64 5.15 4.48
CA LYS A 309 -25.31 4.53 3.33
C LYS A 309 -24.35 4.54 2.16
N VAL A 310 -23.59 3.46 1.98
CA VAL A 310 -22.75 3.28 0.78
C VAL A 310 -23.69 3.09 -0.40
N LYS A 311 -23.79 4.09 -1.28
CA LYS A 311 -24.49 4.05 -2.55
C LYS A 311 -23.48 3.91 -3.69
#